data_8b980a5352e4c55da4a16ea7225f115a
#
_entry.id   8b980a5352e4c55da4a16ea7225f115a
#
_cell.length_a   1.000
_cell.length_b   1.000
_cell.length_c   1.000
_cell.angle_alpha   90.00
_cell.angle_beta   90.00
_cell.angle_gamma   90.00
#
_symmetry.space_group_name_H-M   'P 1'
#
loop_
_entity.id
_entity.type
_entity.pdbx_description
1 polymer ?
#
loop_
_entity_poly.entity_id
_entity_poly.type
_entity_poly.pdbx_seq_one_letter_code
_entity_poly.pdbx_strand_id
1 'polypeptide(L)'
;MNTDELIKQYAVGERDFSGADLSQANLSKVDLQRVSLWRANLKGANLTGTNLTGADLLGANLSEANLSHAILFGANLSEANLSGAVLQGANLQATLYNEATLFSKNFDPVQAGAYLIAPQALLVGASLSGVDLSNANLSGASLSHADLWQTNLRKAKLKEANLTKACLSGADLSGADLSGADLRQANLLGANLRSANIKEIKLQEALYDETTQFPENFEPDSAEMHFIAPGVSLREANLSGANLSGVDLQGADLCGTDLSQGNLFGIALEKANLRGAKLSGAILWEAQLSGADLTRALLDEADLWQAELKGANLSGADLRKANLFGIDLRSTNLEEVNIQEALYNEATQFHEGFDPSERGAYLIAPGVSLQGINLKGADLRGADLRGADLRKANLFGVDLRSTNLQACNCSEALYDEATQFSKDFDPRKSGAYLIAPGVSLQGKNLQGADLSGADMRKVNLFGVDLRFTTLVGARLAGALYDSMTQFPEGFDPTEVGMYLIAPGALLQEANLSETNLGGVDLSKADLSQADLSRADLWGMNLQGANLTGANLEGANLWGANLTGAILSDASLRGANLNGVDLTGATLKGIDLSEVDLTSATLSGAIMPDGTIYNEKNR
;
A
#
# COMPACT_ATOMS: atom_id res chain seq x y z
N MET A 1 18.34 3.12 39.07
CA MET A 1 19.10 2.02 38.40
C MET A 1 20.06 2.64 37.40
N ASN A 2 21.30 2.13 37.30
CA ASN A 2 22.20 2.61 36.25
C ASN A 2 22.06 1.77 34.97
N THR A 3 22.54 2.31 33.82
CA THR A 3 22.44 1.67 32.50
C THR A 3 23.11 0.29 32.46
N ASP A 4 24.29 0.13 33.05
CA ASP A 4 25.05 -1.13 33.01
C ASP A 4 24.33 -2.23 33.80
N GLU A 5 23.66 -1.89 34.88
CA GLU A 5 22.87 -2.81 35.69
C GLU A 5 21.63 -3.27 34.94
N LEU A 6 20.90 -2.37 34.28
CA LEU A 6 19.75 -2.71 33.44
C LEU A 6 20.19 -3.66 32.30
N ILE A 7 21.26 -3.33 31.58
CA ILE A 7 21.75 -4.17 30.47
C ILE A 7 22.16 -5.56 30.95
N LYS A 8 22.82 -5.67 32.09
CA LYS A 8 23.19 -6.97 32.68
C LYS A 8 21.98 -7.81 33.08
N GLN A 9 20.99 -7.20 33.74
CA GLN A 9 19.76 -7.90 34.14
C GLN A 9 18.94 -8.32 32.92
N TYR A 10 18.82 -7.44 31.90
CA TYR A 10 18.15 -7.77 30.65
C TYR A 10 18.85 -8.94 29.91
N ALA A 11 20.17 -8.98 29.88
CA ALA A 11 20.95 -10.04 29.25
C ALA A 11 20.76 -11.42 29.89
N VAL A 12 20.44 -11.49 31.18
CA VAL A 12 20.13 -12.75 31.90
C VAL A 12 18.63 -13.10 31.86
N GLY A 13 17.83 -12.35 31.10
CA GLY A 13 16.42 -12.69 30.85
C GLY A 13 15.43 -11.84 31.65
N GLU A 14 15.88 -10.93 32.54
CA GLU A 14 14.95 -10.01 33.20
C GLU A 14 14.30 -9.07 32.19
N ARG A 15 13.00 -8.84 32.31
CA ARG A 15 12.23 -7.95 31.42
C ARG A 15 11.42 -6.91 32.19
N ASP A 16 11.25 -7.04 33.50
CA ASP A 16 10.44 -6.12 34.31
C ASP A 16 11.33 -5.07 35.00
N PHE A 17 11.33 -3.87 34.44
CA PHE A 17 11.98 -2.69 34.99
C PHE A 17 10.95 -1.59 35.30
N SER A 18 9.76 -2.02 35.69
CA SER A 18 8.64 -1.13 36.03
C SER A 18 9.03 -0.16 37.14
N GLY A 19 8.72 1.13 36.94
CA GLY A 19 9.03 2.20 37.88
C GLY A 19 10.52 2.52 38.04
N ALA A 20 11.40 1.94 37.24
CA ALA A 20 12.85 2.21 37.32
C ALA A 20 13.14 3.70 37.04
N ASP A 21 14.05 4.29 37.80
CA ASP A 21 14.61 5.60 37.50
C ASP A 21 15.82 5.43 36.58
N LEU A 22 15.62 5.80 35.32
CA LEU A 22 16.57 5.78 34.20
C LEU A 22 16.74 7.19 33.62
N SER A 23 16.42 8.23 34.42
CA SER A 23 16.57 9.61 34.00
C SER A 23 18.02 9.91 33.59
N GLN A 24 18.19 10.60 32.45
CA GLN A 24 19.49 10.93 31.86
C GLN A 24 20.35 9.69 31.48
N ALA A 25 19.81 8.47 31.54
CA ALA A 25 20.53 7.26 31.19
C ALA A 25 20.94 7.24 29.71
N ASN A 26 22.11 6.68 29.39
CA ASN A 26 22.52 6.45 28.01
C ASN A 26 22.21 5.01 27.60
N LEU A 27 21.12 4.81 26.91
CA LEU A 27 20.63 3.53 26.39
C LEU A 27 20.75 3.46 24.85
N SER A 28 21.58 4.33 24.24
CA SER A 28 21.70 4.41 22.78
C SER A 28 22.15 3.08 22.17
N LYS A 29 21.44 2.65 21.11
CA LYS A 29 21.66 1.42 20.34
C LYS A 29 21.56 0.12 21.17
N VAL A 30 20.95 0.17 22.36
CA VAL A 30 20.70 -1.02 23.19
C VAL A 30 19.48 -1.77 22.65
N ASP A 31 19.50 -3.10 22.67
CA ASP A 31 18.33 -3.94 22.38
C ASP A 31 17.54 -4.18 23.65
N LEU A 32 16.33 -3.63 23.72
CA LEU A 32 15.38 -3.73 24.85
C LEU A 32 13.99 -4.20 24.38
N GLN A 33 13.95 -5.14 23.45
CA GLN A 33 12.70 -5.68 22.95
C GLN A 33 11.86 -6.30 24.08
N ARG A 34 10.53 -6.05 24.06
CA ARG A 34 9.56 -6.59 25.01
C ARG A 34 9.90 -6.33 26.49
N VAL A 35 10.66 -5.25 26.76
CA VAL A 35 10.96 -4.81 28.11
C VAL A 35 9.72 -4.15 28.72
N SER A 36 9.44 -4.40 30.01
CA SER A 36 8.50 -3.59 30.77
C SER A 36 9.23 -2.41 31.42
N LEU A 37 8.87 -1.22 30.99
CA LEU A 37 9.27 0.06 31.55
C LEU A 37 8.01 0.82 32.05
N TRP A 38 7.02 0.05 32.49
CA TRP A 38 5.77 0.59 33.02
C TRP A 38 6.07 1.64 34.11
N ARG A 39 5.55 2.88 33.89
CA ARG A 39 5.79 4.04 34.77
C ARG A 39 7.25 4.33 35.09
N ALA A 40 8.20 3.87 34.28
CA ALA A 40 9.61 4.19 34.47
C ALA A 40 9.89 5.68 34.18
N ASN A 41 10.88 6.24 34.87
CA ASN A 41 11.36 7.60 34.63
C ASN A 41 12.54 7.56 33.65
N LEU A 42 12.32 7.96 32.40
CA LEU A 42 13.29 8.05 31.31
C LEU A 42 13.52 9.53 30.89
N LYS A 43 13.22 10.48 31.79
CA LYS A 43 13.37 11.92 31.50
C LYS A 43 14.78 12.24 31.02
N GLY A 44 14.88 12.84 29.82
CA GLY A 44 16.15 13.25 29.23
C GLY A 44 17.10 12.08 28.88
N ALA A 45 16.63 10.84 28.90
CA ALA A 45 17.44 9.68 28.52
C ALA A 45 17.83 9.72 27.04
N ASN A 46 19.03 9.22 26.71
CA ASN A 46 19.46 9.00 25.35
C ASN A 46 19.07 7.60 24.88
N LEU A 47 18.03 7.53 24.07
CA LEU A 47 17.48 6.31 23.47
C LEU A 47 17.73 6.26 21.94
N THR A 48 18.75 6.98 21.44
CA THR A 48 19.07 7.05 20.02
C THR A 48 19.33 5.66 19.45
N GLY A 49 18.52 5.23 18.47
CA GLY A 49 18.66 3.91 17.82
C GLY A 49 18.41 2.72 18.74
N THR A 50 17.82 2.90 19.91
CA THR A 50 17.42 1.82 20.84
C THR A 50 16.29 1.02 20.22
N ASN A 51 16.35 -0.31 20.35
CA ASN A 51 15.27 -1.20 19.93
C ASN A 51 14.31 -1.43 21.11
N LEU A 52 13.14 -0.83 21.04
CA LEU A 52 12.04 -0.94 22.01
C LEU A 52 10.83 -1.68 21.40
N THR A 53 11.06 -2.56 20.42
CA THR A 53 9.98 -3.33 19.78
C THR A 53 9.18 -4.09 20.83
N GLY A 54 7.84 -3.85 20.85
CA GLY A 54 6.92 -4.49 21.79
C GLY A 54 7.17 -4.13 23.26
N ALA A 55 7.89 -3.05 23.56
CA ALA A 55 8.12 -2.60 24.94
C ALA A 55 6.83 -2.04 25.58
N ASP A 56 6.62 -2.31 26.87
CA ASP A 56 5.57 -1.66 27.65
C ASP A 56 6.12 -0.38 28.30
N LEU A 57 5.70 0.75 27.78
CA LEU A 57 6.04 2.11 28.22
C LEU A 57 4.80 2.83 28.80
N LEU A 58 3.76 2.07 29.20
CA LEU A 58 2.54 2.62 29.76
C LEU A 58 2.86 3.55 30.94
N GLY A 59 2.46 4.83 30.84
CA GLY A 59 2.66 5.85 31.86
C GLY A 59 4.13 6.23 32.09
N ALA A 60 5.07 5.82 31.24
CA ALA A 60 6.48 6.19 31.38
C ALA A 60 6.71 7.68 31.14
N ASN A 61 7.68 8.25 31.85
CA ASN A 61 8.12 9.64 31.63
C ASN A 61 9.32 9.68 30.67
N LEU A 62 9.04 9.98 29.42
CA LEU A 62 10.02 10.15 28.32
C LEU A 62 10.24 11.63 27.98
N SER A 63 9.85 12.56 28.88
CA SER A 63 10.01 13.98 28.59
C SER A 63 11.46 14.34 28.34
N GLU A 64 11.70 15.16 27.31
CA GLU A 64 13.04 15.59 26.88
C GLU A 64 13.98 14.45 26.45
N ALA A 65 13.51 13.20 26.33
CA ALA A 65 14.32 12.06 25.87
C ALA A 65 14.68 12.17 24.40
N ASN A 66 15.84 11.65 24.01
CA ASN A 66 16.25 11.55 22.62
C ASN A 66 15.95 10.14 22.08
N LEU A 67 14.88 10.01 21.30
CA LEU A 67 14.41 8.78 20.65
C LEU A 67 14.74 8.78 19.15
N SER A 68 15.68 9.61 18.68
CA SER A 68 16.05 9.64 17.26
C SER A 68 16.44 8.26 16.76
N HIS A 69 15.81 7.84 15.63
CA HIS A 69 16.03 6.52 15.02
C HIS A 69 15.71 5.31 15.93
N ALA A 70 15.04 5.49 17.06
CA ALA A 70 14.60 4.39 17.91
C ALA A 70 13.53 3.54 17.20
N ILE A 71 13.48 2.25 17.51
CA ILE A 71 12.47 1.32 16.98
C ILE A 71 11.44 1.08 18.09
N LEU A 72 10.24 1.64 17.91
CA LEU A 72 9.11 1.54 18.84
C LEU A 72 7.98 0.66 18.28
N PHE A 73 8.28 -0.15 17.25
CA PHE A 73 7.28 -1.00 16.60
C PHE A 73 6.49 -1.84 17.63
N GLY A 74 5.16 -1.67 17.66
CA GLY A 74 4.29 -2.40 18.58
C GLY A 74 4.47 -2.06 20.07
N ALA A 75 5.22 -1.01 20.43
CA ALA A 75 5.35 -0.59 21.82
C ALA A 75 4.07 0.07 22.34
N ASN A 76 3.82 0.01 23.65
CA ASN A 76 2.69 0.67 24.30
C ASN A 76 3.14 1.98 24.97
N LEU A 77 2.76 3.11 24.39
CA LEU A 77 2.98 4.47 24.89
C LEU A 77 1.75 5.09 25.58
N SER A 78 0.71 4.29 25.85
CA SER A 78 -0.49 4.83 26.51
C SER A 78 -0.12 5.56 27.82
N GLU A 79 -0.71 6.74 28.06
CA GLU A 79 -0.41 7.58 29.21
C GLU A 79 1.06 8.06 29.35
N ALA A 80 1.94 7.76 28.40
CA ALA A 80 3.33 8.18 28.45
C ALA A 80 3.49 9.68 28.19
N ASN A 81 4.49 10.29 28.83
CA ASN A 81 4.84 11.68 28.61
C ASN A 81 6.08 11.80 27.72
N LEU A 82 5.89 12.19 26.45
CA LEU A 82 6.96 12.46 25.46
C LEU A 82 7.12 13.96 25.17
N SER A 83 6.67 14.84 26.09
CA SER A 83 6.79 16.28 25.90
C SER A 83 8.26 16.71 25.75
N GLY A 84 8.61 17.38 24.65
CA GLY A 84 9.98 17.77 24.36
C GLY A 84 10.90 16.61 23.89
N ALA A 85 10.39 15.41 23.75
CA ALA A 85 11.16 14.29 23.22
C ALA A 85 11.48 14.49 21.72
N VAL A 86 12.67 14.03 21.30
CA VAL A 86 13.10 14.04 19.89
C VAL A 86 12.80 12.70 19.25
N LEU A 87 11.90 12.69 18.26
CA LEU A 87 11.41 11.49 17.57
C LEU A 87 11.85 11.42 16.09
N GLN A 88 12.87 12.20 15.70
CA GLN A 88 13.33 12.24 14.31
C GLN A 88 13.80 10.86 13.83
N GLY A 89 13.16 10.34 12.76
CA GLY A 89 13.51 9.03 12.19
C GLY A 89 13.16 7.84 13.08
N ALA A 90 12.40 8.03 14.17
CA ALA A 90 11.89 6.92 14.98
C ALA A 90 10.81 6.14 14.23
N ASN A 91 10.80 4.81 14.39
CA ASN A 91 9.77 3.94 13.84
C ASN A 91 8.67 3.72 14.89
N LEU A 92 7.51 4.35 14.69
CA LEU A 92 6.32 4.20 15.54
C LEU A 92 5.22 3.35 14.90
N GLN A 93 5.51 2.57 13.87
CA GLN A 93 4.49 1.72 13.27
C GLN A 93 3.91 0.74 14.31
N ALA A 94 2.59 0.60 14.30
CA ALA A 94 1.83 -0.23 15.24
C ALA A 94 2.05 0.13 16.73
N THR A 95 2.69 1.24 17.05
CA THR A 95 2.84 1.72 18.44
C THR A 95 1.47 2.17 18.97
N LEU A 96 1.14 1.81 20.22
CA LEU A 96 -0.12 2.17 20.85
C LEU A 96 0.02 3.46 21.64
N TYR A 97 -0.97 4.32 21.57
CA TYR A 97 -1.10 5.50 22.41
C TYR A 97 -2.58 5.79 22.72
N ASN A 98 -2.87 6.58 23.74
CA ASN A 98 -4.23 7.00 24.07
C ASN A 98 -4.31 8.52 24.24
N GLU A 99 -5.51 9.03 24.56
CA GLU A 99 -5.76 10.46 24.75
C GLU A 99 -4.94 11.11 25.89
N ALA A 100 -4.43 10.32 26.84
CA ALA A 100 -3.58 10.78 27.93
C ALA A 100 -2.09 10.82 27.55
N THR A 101 -1.70 10.26 26.41
CA THR A 101 -0.31 10.29 25.91
C THR A 101 0.05 11.70 25.46
N LEU A 102 1.16 12.24 25.97
CA LEU A 102 1.63 13.58 25.65
C LEU A 102 2.79 13.54 24.68
N PHE A 103 2.57 13.91 23.42
CA PHE A 103 3.64 14.06 22.42
C PHE A 103 4.24 15.48 22.40
N SER A 104 5.40 15.61 21.76
CA SER A 104 6.00 16.91 21.47
C SER A 104 5.09 17.74 20.57
N LYS A 105 5.13 19.07 20.75
CA LYS A 105 4.35 20.00 19.91
C LYS A 105 4.69 19.80 18.44
N ASN A 106 3.67 19.69 17.58
CA ASN A 106 3.76 19.44 16.13
C ASN A 106 4.16 18.01 15.72
N PHE A 107 4.18 17.03 16.63
CA PHE A 107 4.34 15.63 16.27
C PHE A 107 2.97 15.00 16.00
N ASP A 108 2.81 14.35 14.85
CA ASP A 108 1.59 13.62 14.50
C ASP A 108 1.85 12.12 14.63
N PRO A 109 1.33 11.47 15.67
CA PRO A 109 1.53 10.04 15.89
C PRO A 109 0.84 9.17 14.83
N VAL A 110 -0.28 9.64 14.25
CA VAL A 110 -1.02 8.89 13.21
C VAL A 110 -0.21 8.84 11.91
N GLN A 111 0.36 9.96 11.49
CA GLN A 111 1.27 9.98 10.32
C GLN A 111 2.52 9.14 10.55
N ALA A 112 2.96 9.00 11.80
CA ALA A 112 4.08 8.12 12.16
C ALA A 112 3.69 6.62 12.22
N GLY A 113 2.43 6.26 11.97
CA GLY A 113 1.92 4.88 11.94
C GLY A 113 1.50 4.33 13.30
N ALA A 114 1.35 5.18 14.33
CA ALA A 114 0.88 4.76 15.65
C ALA A 114 -0.66 4.63 15.69
N TYR A 115 -1.17 3.75 16.55
CA TYR A 115 -2.60 3.48 16.74
C TYR A 115 -3.14 4.17 17.97
N LEU A 116 -4.16 4.99 17.79
CA LEU A 116 -4.91 5.59 18.88
C LEU A 116 -5.84 4.55 19.52
N ILE A 117 -5.71 4.29 20.80
CA ILE A 117 -6.60 3.43 21.60
C ILE A 117 -7.57 4.31 22.39
N ALA A 118 -8.73 4.57 21.80
CA ALA A 118 -9.76 5.47 22.32
C ALA A 118 -11.15 5.09 21.81
N PRO A 119 -12.23 5.61 22.39
CA PRO A 119 -13.57 5.49 21.81
C PRO A 119 -13.61 6.00 20.37
N GLN A 120 -14.33 5.28 19.50
CA GLN A 120 -14.48 5.60 18.07
C GLN A 120 -13.18 5.62 17.27
N ALA A 121 -12.09 5.05 17.78
CA ALA A 121 -10.82 4.96 17.07
C ALA A 121 -10.96 4.24 15.72
N LEU A 122 -10.18 4.69 14.72
CA LEU A 122 -10.14 4.09 13.38
C LEU A 122 -8.97 3.09 13.32
N LEU A 123 -9.26 1.82 13.53
CA LEU A 123 -8.30 0.72 13.61
C LEU A 123 -8.58 -0.37 12.56
N VAL A 124 -9.15 0.01 11.41
CA VAL A 124 -9.45 -0.92 10.31
C VAL A 124 -8.16 -1.57 9.82
N GLY A 125 -8.11 -2.90 9.82
CA GLY A 125 -6.93 -3.66 9.39
C GLY A 125 -5.70 -3.50 10.30
N ALA A 126 -5.85 -2.93 11.51
CA ALA A 126 -4.73 -2.73 12.43
C ALA A 126 -4.12 -4.06 12.86
N SER A 127 -2.78 -4.11 12.93
CA SER A 127 -2.03 -5.27 13.44
C SER A 127 -1.85 -5.13 14.96
N LEU A 128 -2.70 -5.81 15.72
CA LEU A 128 -2.78 -5.76 17.18
C LEU A 128 -2.57 -7.15 17.82
N SER A 129 -1.99 -8.08 17.07
CA SER A 129 -1.74 -9.46 17.49
C SER A 129 -0.86 -9.53 18.74
N GLY A 130 -1.33 -10.29 19.75
CA GLY A 130 -0.64 -10.48 21.03
C GLY A 130 -0.52 -9.25 21.94
N VAL A 131 -1.19 -8.16 21.59
CA VAL A 131 -1.15 -6.88 22.34
C VAL A 131 -1.98 -6.96 23.62
N ASP A 132 -1.58 -6.26 24.67
CA ASP A 132 -2.39 -6.06 25.87
C ASP A 132 -3.27 -4.80 25.73
N LEU A 133 -4.56 -5.01 25.51
CA LEU A 133 -5.63 -4.02 25.47
C LEU A 133 -6.62 -4.21 26.63
N SER A 134 -6.17 -4.85 27.73
CA SER A 134 -7.03 -5.08 28.89
C SER A 134 -7.52 -3.75 29.46
N ASN A 135 -8.82 -3.71 29.79
CA ASN A 135 -9.52 -2.51 30.26
C ASN A 135 -9.54 -1.32 29.27
N ALA A 136 -9.04 -1.45 28.07
CA ALA A 136 -9.07 -0.39 27.05
C ALA A 136 -10.50 0.05 26.73
N ASN A 137 -10.70 1.34 26.46
CA ASN A 137 -11.98 1.85 26.01
C ASN A 137 -11.96 2.03 24.48
N LEU A 138 -12.54 1.07 23.80
CA LEU A 138 -12.68 1.00 22.34
C LEU A 138 -14.17 1.04 21.92
N SER A 139 -15.03 1.67 22.74
CA SER A 139 -16.46 1.78 22.44
C SER A 139 -16.68 2.50 21.11
N GLY A 140 -17.45 1.90 20.19
CA GLY A 140 -17.71 2.42 18.87
C GLY A 140 -16.50 2.41 17.92
N ALA A 141 -15.35 1.85 18.30
CA ALA A 141 -14.18 1.80 17.45
C ALA A 141 -14.41 0.95 16.19
N SER A 142 -13.76 1.32 15.09
CA SER A 142 -13.75 0.56 13.83
C SER A 142 -12.52 -0.36 13.80
N LEU A 143 -12.72 -1.63 14.11
CA LEU A 143 -11.72 -2.70 14.15
C LEU A 143 -11.97 -3.74 13.03
N SER A 144 -12.71 -3.39 11.98
CA SER A 144 -12.97 -4.32 10.89
C SER A 144 -11.68 -4.78 10.23
N HIS A 145 -11.57 -6.09 9.95
CA HIS A 145 -10.36 -6.73 9.41
C HIS A 145 -9.10 -6.61 10.30
N ALA A 146 -9.21 -6.11 11.54
CA ALA A 146 -8.04 -6.02 12.43
C ALA A 146 -7.52 -7.42 12.80
N ASP A 147 -6.20 -7.55 12.88
CA ASP A 147 -5.55 -8.73 13.44
C ASP A 147 -5.43 -8.56 14.96
N LEU A 148 -6.28 -9.28 15.67
CA LEU A 148 -6.38 -9.33 17.13
C LEU A 148 -6.02 -10.75 17.65
N TRP A 149 -5.23 -11.51 16.88
CA TRP A 149 -4.82 -12.84 17.27
C TRP A 149 -4.11 -12.84 18.64
N GLN A 150 -4.59 -13.69 19.57
CA GLN A 150 -4.07 -13.79 20.95
C GLN A 150 -4.01 -12.45 21.72
N THR A 151 -4.78 -11.44 21.32
CA THR A 151 -4.85 -10.14 22.01
C THR A 151 -5.52 -10.28 23.38
N ASN A 152 -4.97 -9.66 24.40
CA ASN A 152 -5.63 -9.54 25.71
C ASN A 152 -6.63 -8.38 25.71
N LEU A 153 -7.92 -8.68 25.62
CA LEU A 153 -9.05 -7.74 25.65
C LEU A 153 -9.89 -7.89 26.92
N ARG A 154 -9.30 -8.44 28.00
CA ARG A 154 -10.02 -8.64 29.26
C ARG A 154 -10.62 -7.35 29.78
N LYS A 155 -11.93 -7.39 30.07
CA LYS A 155 -12.68 -6.22 30.59
C LYS A 155 -12.59 -4.98 29.68
N ALA A 156 -12.20 -5.12 28.43
CA ALA A 156 -12.21 -4.02 27.46
C ALA A 156 -13.66 -3.56 27.21
N LYS A 157 -13.82 -2.26 26.96
CA LYS A 157 -15.11 -1.68 26.54
C LYS A 157 -15.14 -1.64 25.03
N LEU A 158 -15.93 -2.53 24.42
CA LEU A 158 -16.11 -2.70 22.99
C LEU A 158 -17.58 -2.47 22.58
N LYS A 159 -18.33 -1.76 23.44
CA LYS A 159 -19.74 -1.44 23.17
C LYS A 159 -19.89 -0.80 21.77
N GLU A 160 -20.77 -1.35 20.94
CA GLU A 160 -21.04 -0.85 19.57
C GLU A 160 -19.80 -0.82 18.65
N ALA A 161 -18.70 -1.49 19.00
CA ALA A 161 -17.53 -1.56 18.15
C ALA A 161 -17.80 -2.40 16.88
N ASN A 162 -17.18 -2.01 15.76
CA ASN A 162 -17.21 -2.78 14.51
C ASN A 162 -15.98 -3.70 14.44
N LEU A 163 -16.19 -4.99 14.66
CA LEU A 163 -15.19 -6.06 14.60
C LEU A 163 -15.46 -7.01 13.41
N THR A 164 -16.18 -6.55 12.39
CA THR A 164 -16.50 -7.40 11.22
C THR A 164 -15.23 -7.92 10.56
N LYS A 165 -15.17 -9.23 10.30
CA LYS A 165 -14.02 -9.92 9.72
C LYS A 165 -12.70 -9.76 10.52
N ALA A 166 -12.74 -9.34 11.78
CA ALA A 166 -11.56 -9.29 12.62
C ALA A 166 -11.06 -10.71 12.96
N CYS A 167 -9.74 -10.88 13.05
CA CYS A 167 -9.13 -12.11 13.56
C CYS A 167 -8.99 -12.04 15.08
N LEU A 168 -9.89 -12.69 15.81
CA LEU A 168 -9.90 -12.77 17.28
C LEU A 168 -9.47 -14.17 17.77
N SER A 169 -8.84 -14.97 16.91
CA SER A 169 -8.44 -16.33 17.27
C SER A 169 -7.51 -16.32 18.50
N GLY A 170 -7.87 -17.09 19.51
CA GLY A 170 -7.15 -17.16 20.78
C GLY A 170 -7.19 -15.88 21.63
N ALA A 171 -7.95 -14.86 21.26
CA ALA A 171 -8.05 -13.63 22.05
C ALA A 171 -8.77 -13.83 23.38
N ASP A 172 -8.35 -13.15 24.44
CA ASP A 172 -9.03 -13.15 25.73
C ASP A 172 -9.97 -11.95 25.88
N LEU A 173 -11.25 -12.16 25.64
CA LEU A 173 -12.35 -11.20 25.79
C LEU A 173 -13.10 -11.36 27.11
N SER A 174 -12.53 -12.11 28.10
CA SER A 174 -13.23 -12.40 29.34
C SER A 174 -13.64 -11.14 30.09
N GLY A 175 -14.93 -11.05 30.41
CA GLY A 175 -15.52 -9.88 31.09
C GLY A 175 -15.57 -8.60 30.25
N ALA A 176 -15.28 -8.65 28.94
CA ALA A 176 -15.41 -7.50 28.06
C ALA A 176 -16.86 -7.09 27.85
N ASP A 177 -17.11 -5.79 27.60
CA ASP A 177 -18.41 -5.28 27.20
C ASP A 177 -18.50 -5.21 25.67
N LEU A 178 -19.16 -6.19 25.07
CA LEU A 178 -19.42 -6.31 23.63
C LEU A 178 -20.87 -5.95 23.28
N SER A 179 -21.59 -5.26 24.15
CA SER A 179 -22.99 -4.93 23.89
C SER A 179 -23.16 -4.12 22.60
N GLY A 180 -24.01 -4.61 21.69
CA GLY A 180 -24.25 -4.02 20.38
C GLY A 180 -23.07 -4.10 19.41
N ALA A 181 -21.96 -4.77 19.75
CA ALA A 181 -20.82 -4.93 18.85
C ALA A 181 -21.15 -5.78 17.61
N ASP A 182 -20.50 -5.47 16.50
CA ASP A 182 -20.65 -6.18 15.24
C ASP A 182 -19.44 -7.10 14.98
N LEU A 183 -19.62 -8.40 15.20
CA LEU A 183 -18.62 -9.44 14.99
C LEU A 183 -18.96 -10.35 13.80
N ARG A 184 -19.79 -9.88 12.86
CA ARG A 184 -20.14 -10.69 11.69
C ARG A 184 -18.88 -11.09 10.92
N GLN A 185 -18.79 -12.37 10.57
CA GLN A 185 -17.65 -12.97 9.87
C GLN A 185 -16.31 -12.85 10.64
N ALA A 186 -16.35 -12.54 11.95
CA ALA A 186 -15.13 -12.54 12.75
C ALA A 186 -14.65 -13.97 13.02
N ASN A 187 -13.34 -14.15 13.13
CA ASN A 187 -12.72 -15.42 13.52
C ASN A 187 -12.54 -15.46 15.05
N LEU A 188 -13.34 -16.29 15.73
CA LEU A 188 -13.34 -16.49 17.19
C LEU A 188 -12.74 -17.86 17.61
N LEU A 189 -12.02 -18.56 16.73
CA LEU A 189 -11.43 -19.86 17.05
C LEU A 189 -10.57 -19.77 18.30
N GLY A 190 -10.88 -20.56 19.33
CA GLY A 190 -10.17 -20.55 20.61
C GLY A 190 -10.30 -19.29 21.45
N ALA A 191 -11.16 -18.36 21.07
CA ALA A 191 -11.35 -17.11 21.83
C ALA A 191 -12.07 -17.36 23.16
N ASN A 192 -11.73 -16.58 24.19
CA ASN A 192 -12.35 -16.64 25.50
C ASN A 192 -13.30 -15.47 25.72
N LEU A 193 -14.62 -15.72 25.61
CA LEU A 193 -15.68 -14.74 25.85
C LEU A 193 -16.39 -14.97 27.22
N ARG A 194 -15.83 -15.77 28.14
CA ARG A 194 -16.44 -16.04 29.44
C ARG A 194 -16.77 -14.73 30.17
N SER A 195 -17.98 -14.66 30.70
CA SER A 195 -18.48 -13.48 31.42
C SER A 195 -18.48 -12.18 30.60
N ALA A 196 -18.29 -12.23 29.27
CA ALA A 196 -18.45 -11.05 28.43
C ALA A 196 -19.93 -10.64 28.34
N ASN A 197 -20.20 -9.35 28.26
CA ASN A 197 -21.52 -8.81 27.99
C ASN A 197 -21.75 -8.82 26.46
N ILE A 198 -22.56 -9.76 25.99
CA ILE A 198 -22.87 -9.97 24.57
C ILE A 198 -24.31 -9.55 24.21
N LYS A 199 -24.92 -8.64 24.98
CA LYS A 199 -26.27 -8.17 24.68
C LYS A 199 -26.32 -7.48 23.32
N GLU A 200 -27.26 -7.90 22.45
CA GLU A 200 -27.44 -7.33 21.10
C GLU A 200 -26.21 -7.46 20.18
N ILE A 201 -25.29 -8.38 20.48
CA ILE A 201 -24.13 -8.67 19.63
C ILE A 201 -24.58 -9.27 18.28
N LYS A 202 -23.86 -8.95 17.19
CA LYS A 202 -24.08 -9.55 15.88
C LYS A 202 -22.95 -10.53 15.58
N LEU A 203 -23.30 -11.80 15.34
CA LEU A 203 -22.36 -12.91 15.19
C LEU A 203 -22.59 -13.73 13.90
N GLN A 204 -23.48 -13.29 13.00
CA GLN A 204 -23.76 -14.04 11.77
C GLN A 204 -22.48 -14.34 10.99
N GLU A 205 -22.33 -15.58 10.57
CA GLU A 205 -21.16 -16.07 9.82
C GLU A 205 -19.82 -15.97 10.59
N ALA A 206 -19.82 -15.66 11.90
CA ALA A 206 -18.60 -15.72 12.70
C ALA A 206 -18.15 -17.18 12.91
N LEU A 207 -16.84 -17.38 12.99
CA LEU A 207 -16.24 -18.70 13.10
C LEU A 207 -15.95 -19.07 14.56
N TYR A 208 -16.27 -20.28 14.96
CA TYR A 208 -15.94 -20.81 16.28
C TYR A 208 -15.58 -22.29 16.22
N ASP A 209 -14.89 -22.79 17.22
CA ASP A 209 -14.50 -24.19 17.38
C ASP A 209 -14.84 -24.73 18.77
N GLU A 210 -14.49 -26.00 19.05
CA GLU A 210 -14.69 -26.64 20.34
C GLU A 210 -13.91 -25.97 21.50
N THR A 211 -12.87 -25.21 21.19
CA THR A 211 -12.03 -24.49 22.18
C THR A 211 -12.53 -23.09 22.47
N THR A 212 -13.44 -22.55 21.65
CA THR A 212 -14.06 -21.23 21.86
C THR A 212 -14.95 -21.24 23.10
N GLN A 213 -14.77 -20.29 24.00
CA GLN A 213 -15.46 -20.25 25.29
C GLN A 213 -16.47 -19.10 25.31
N PHE A 214 -17.74 -19.44 25.28
CA PHE A 214 -18.83 -18.47 25.37
C PHE A 214 -19.30 -18.19 26.80
N PRO A 215 -20.07 -17.11 27.03
CA PRO A 215 -20.78 -16.90 28.31
C PRO A 215 -21.77 -18.02 28.61
N GLU A 216 -22.11 -18.20 29.90
CA GLU A 216 -23.12 -19.17 30.31
C GLU A 216 -24.45 -18.95 29.56
N ASN A 217 -25.11 -20.02 29.12
CA ASN A 217 -26.38 -20.04 28.41
C ASN A 217 -26.37 -19.37 27.01
N PHE A 218 -25.21 -19.15 26.39
CA PHE A 218 -25.13 -18.77 24.99
C PHE A 218 -25.11 -19.99 24.08
N GLU A 219 -26.01 -20.03 23.10
CA GLU A 219 -26.13 -21.13 22.12
C GLU A 219 -25.62 -20.64 20.75
N PRO A 220 -24.40 -21.00 20.32
CA PRO A 220 -23.81 -20.53 19.07
C PRO A 220 -24.64 -20.84 17.83
N ASP A 221 -25.31 -22.00 17.80
CA ASP A 221 -26.14 -22.42 16.66
C ASP A 221 -27.33 -21.45 16.41
N SER A 222 -27.83 -20.80 17.46
CA SER A 222 -28.89 -19.80 17.32
C SER A 222 -28.42 -18.46 16.76
N ALA A 223 -27.12 -18.24 16.69
CA ALA A 223 -26.49 -16.99 16.24
C ALA A 223 -26.01 -17.05 14.78
N GLU A 224 -26.37 -18.08 14.02
CA GLU A 224 -25.97 -18.28 12.62
C GLU A 224 -24.43 -18.27 12.43
N MET A 225 -23.70 -18.81 13.41
CA MET A 225 -22.26 -18.96 13.37
C MET A 225 -21.84 -20.23 12.64
N HIS A 226 -20.59 -20.27 12.15
CA HIS A 226 -20.02 -21.46 11.53
C HIS A 226 -19.12 -22.21 12.51
N PHE A 227 -19.47 -23.46 12.81
CA PHE A 227 -18.62 -24.37 13.56
C PHE A 227 -17.51 -24.91 12.66
N ILE A 228 -16.27 -24.84 13.11
CA ILE A 228 -15.09 -25.26 12.37
C ILE A 228 -14.49 -26.49 13.02
N ALA A 229 -14.51 -27.61 12.28
CA ALA A 229 -13.97 -28.90 12.73
C ALA A 229 -13.77 -29.85 11.53
N PRO A 230 -12.99 -30.92 11.67
CA PRO A 230 -12.90 -31.99 10.67
C PRO A 230 -14.28 -32.58 10.32
N GLY A 231 -14.51 -32.81 9.03
CA GLY A 231 -15.78 -33.41 8.54
C GLY A 231 -17.01 -32.52 8.61
N VAL A 232 -16.89 -31.26 9.02
CA VAL A 232 -18.01 -30.33 9.10
C VAL A 232 -18.59 -30.02 7.71
N SER A 233 -19.87 -29.67 7.64
CA SER A 233 -20.49 -29.15 6.42
C SER A 233 -20.54 -27.62 6.45
N LEU A 234 -19.85 -27.00 5.53
CA LEU A 234 -19.80 -25.55 5.31
C LEU A 234 -20.23 -25.20 3.88
N ARG A 235 -21.10 -26.03 3.30
CA ARG A 235 -21.59 -25.84 1.92
C ARG A 235 -22.13 -24.43 1.71
N GLU A 236 -21.70 -23.81 0.60
CA GLU A 236 -22.15 -22.48 0.18
C GLU A 236 -21.92 -21.36 1.22
N ALA A 237 -21.19 -21.65 2.33
CA ALA A 237 -20.86 -20.65 3.33
C ALA A 237 -20.00 -19.52 2.73
N ASN A 238 -20.17 -18.31 3.25
CA ASN A 238 -19.33 -17.17 2.88
C ASN A 238 -18.18 -17.01 3.90
N LEU A 239 -17.01 -17.50 3.54
CA LEU A 239 -15.77 -17.41 4.31
C LEU A 239 -14.73 -16.52 3.60
N SER A 240 -15.19 -15.61 2.72
CA SER A 240 -14.27 -14.76 1.93
C SER A 240 -13.44 -13.84 2.82
N GLY A 241 -12.12 -13.85 2.61
CA GLY A 241 -11.15 -13.11 3.41
C GLY A 241 -10.95 -13.65 4.83
N ALA A 242 -11.52 -14.82 5.16
CA ALA A 242 -11.33 -15.44 6.48
C ALA A 242 -9.86 -15.86 6.69
N ASN A 243 -9.37 -15.72 7.93
CA ASN A 243 -8.09 -16.30 8.33
C ASN A 243 -8.34 -17.69 8.95
N LEU A 244 -8.07 -18.73 8.16
CA LEU A 244 -8.16 -20.14 8.54
C LEU A 244 -6.78 -20.81 8.56
N SER A 245 -5.73 -20.05 8.79
CA SER A 245 -4.35 -20.55 8.84
C SER A 245 -4.20 -21.65 9.89
N GLY A 246 -3.67 -22.82 9.46
CA GLY A 246 -3.44 -23.97 10.31
C GLY A 246 -4.68 -24.69 10.82
N VAL A 247 -5.85 -24.34 10.34
CA VAL A 247 -7.12 -24.95 10.76
C VAL A 247 -7.26 -26.37 10.19
N ASP A 248 -7.85 -27.28 10.97
CA ASP A 248 -8.17 -28.64 10.53
C ASP A 248 -9.60 -28.75 10.00
N LEU A 249 -9.72 -28.92 8.68
CA LEU A 249 -10.96 -29.16 7.94
C LEU A 249 -10.88 -30.45 7.10
N GLN A 250 -10.11 -31.45 7.56
CA GLN A 250 -10.02 -32.73 6.89
C GLN A 250 -11.39 -33.35 6.67
N GLY A 251 -11.66 -33.78 5.43
CA GLY A 251 -12.92 -34.40 5.06
C GLY A 251 -14.16 -33.49 5.13
N ALA A 252 -13.98 -32.19 5.35
CA ALA A 252 -15.09 -31.24 5.40
C ALA A 252 -15.81 -31.13 4.03
N ASP A 253 -17.11 -30.84 4.07
CA ASP A 253 -17.89 -30.52 2.87
C ASP A 253 -17.95 -29.01 2.65
N LEU A 254 -17.08 -28.52 1.78
CA LEU A 254 -16.89 -27.13 1.38
C LEU A 254 -17.43 -26.85 -0.04
N CYS A 255 -18.36 -27.67 -0.53
CA CYS A 255 -18.92 -27.53 -1.87
C CYS A 255 -19.57 -26.15 -2.06
N GLY A 256 -19.09 -25.38 -3.05
CA GLY A 256 -19.60 -24.03 -3.35
C GLY A 256 -19.23 -22.94 -2.31
N THR A 257 -18.47 -23.27 -1.28
CA THR A 257 -18.03 -22.32 -0.25
C THR A 257 -17.20 -21.19 -0.87
N ASP A 258 -17.39 -19.97 -0.41
CA ASP A 258 -16.57 -18.82 -0.80
C ASP A 258 -15.42 -18.65 0.20
N LEU A 259 -14.22 -19.02 -0.23
CA LEU A 259 -12.93 -18.88 0.49
C LEU A 259 -12.02 -17.87 -0.22
N SER A 260 -12.56 -17.07 -1.13
CA SER A 260 -11.77 -16.10 -1.91
C SER A 260 -11.05 -15.12 -1.02
N GLN A 261 -9.81 -14.75 -1.40
CA GLN A 261 -8.94 -13.84 -0.64
C GLN A 261 -8.64 -14.30 0.81
N GLY A 262 -8.97 -15.55 1.17
CA GLY A 262 -8.73 -16.11 2.50
C GLY A 262 -7.26 -16.42 2.76
N ASN A 263 -6.84 -16.31 4.02
CA ASN A 263 -5.54 -16.84 4.47
C ASN A 263 -5.74 -18.28 4.92
N LEU A 264 -5.31 -19.22 4.07
CA LEU A 264 -5.43 -20.67 4.26
C LEU A 264 -4.03 -21.33 4.42
N PHE A 265 -3.04 -20.56 4.92
CA PHE A 265 -1.68 -21.06 5.14
C PHE A 265 -1.70 -22.32 6.01
N GLY A 266 -1.11 -23.42 5.52
CA GLY A 266 -1.00 -24.68 6.26
C GLY A 266 -2.32 -25.34 6.67
N ILE A 267 -3.44 -24.94 6.06
CA ILE A 267 -4.76 -25.53 6.36
C ILE A 267 -4.79 -27.02 6.00
N ALA A 268 -5.39 -27.84 6.87
CA ALA A 268 -5.60 -29.26 6.60
C ALA A 268 -6.95 -29.46 5.89
N LEU A 269 -6.92 -29.86 4.61
CA LEU A 269 -8.06 -30.07 3.72
C LEU A 269 -8.00 -31.45 3.05
N GLU A 270 -7.28 -32.40 3.63
CA GLU A 270 -7.17 -33.75 3.06
C GLU A 270 -8.57 -34.37 2.91
N LYS A 271 -8.86 -34.87 1.71
CA LYS A 271 -10.13 -35.51 1.35
C LYS A 271 -11.35 -34.60 1.50
N ALA A 272 -11.16 -33.28 1.67
CA ALA A 272 -12.28 -32.33 1.69
C ALA A 272 -12.98 -32.26 0.32
N ASN A 273 -14.28 -31.98 0.34
CA ASN A 273 -15.09 -31.72 -0.86
C ASN A 273 -15.11 -30.22 -1.15
N LEU A 274 -14.26 -29.76 -2.07
CA LEU A 274 -14.14 -28.37 -2.51
C LEU A 274 -14.75 -28.14 -3.91
N ARG A 275 -15.70 -28.99 -4.34
CA ARG A 275 -16.34 -28.86 -5.66
C ARG A 275 -16.97 -27.49 -5.86
N GLY A 276 -16.53 -26.78 -6.90
CA GLY A 276 -17.04 -25.44 -7.21
C GLY A 276 -16.78 -24.39 -6.12
N ALA A 277 -15.91 -24.67 -5.15
CA ALA A 277 -15.51 -23.68 -4.16
C ALA A 277 -14.78 -22.50 -4.83
N LYS A 278 -14.95 -21.29 -4.27
CA LYS A 278 -14.26 -20.09 -4.74
C LYS A 278 -13.04 -19.88 -3.83
N LEU A 279 -11.87 -19.96 -4.45
CA LEU A 279 -10.56 -19.81 -3.81
C LEU A 279 -9.73 -18.72 -4.52
N SER A 280 -10.40 -17.87 -5.32
CA SER A 280 -9.72 -16.81 -6.09
C SER A 280 -8.88 -15.91 -5.17
N GLY A 281 -7.57 -15.78 -5.45
CA GLY A 281 -6.63 -14.98 -4.67
C GLY A 281 -6.41 -15.47 -3.24
N ALA A 282 -6.79 -16.70 -2.89
CA ALA A 282 -6.53 -17.28 -1.56
C ALA A 282 -5.05 -17.65 -1.39
N ILE A 283 -4.53 -17.51 -0.16
CA ILE A 283 -3.18 -17.93 0.23
C ILE A 283 -3.25 -19.38 0.74
N LEU A 284 -2.79 -20.33 -0.08
CA LEU A 284 -2.79 -21.78 0.18
C LEU A 284 -1.38 -22.35 0.40
N TRP A 285 -0.43 -21.52 0.85
CA TRP A 285 0.93 -21.98 1.10
C TRP A 285 0.93 -23.16 2.07
N GLU A 286 1.68 -24.21 1.72
CA GLU A 286 1.79 -25.42 2.53
C GLU A 286 0.45 -26.08 2.89
N ALA A 287 -0.66 -25.73 2.19
CA ALA A 287 -1.97 -26.31 2.41
C ALA A 287 -1.95 -27.81 2.11
N GLN A 288 -2.58 -28.61 2.97
CA GLN A 288 -2.66 -30.06 2.84
C GLN A 288 -3.95 -30.42 2.11
N LEU A 289 -3.87 -30.62 0.80
CA LEU A 289 -5.01 -30.89 -0.10
C LEU A 289 -4.99 -32.32 -0.65
N SER A 290 -4.25 -33.23 -0.03
CA SER A 290 -4.12 -34.60 -0.51
C SER A 290 -5.48 -35.31 -0.59
N GLY A 291 -5.84 -35.78 -1.78
CA GLY A 291 -7.12 -36.45 -2.04
C GLY A 291 -8.36 -35.56 -1.99
N ALA A 292 -8.20 -34.25 -1.91
CA ALA A 292 -9.33 -33.30 -1.98
C ALA A 292 -10.00 -33.29 -3.36
N ASP A 293 -11.29 -33.04 -3.41
CA ASP A 293 -12.06 -32.86 -4.65
C ASP A 293 -12.26 -31.38 -4.93
N LEU A 294 -11.41 -30.83 -5.81
CA LEU A 294 -11.41 -29.45 -6.31
C LEU A 294 -12.08 -29.32 -7.68
N THR A 295 -12.92 -30.30 -8.06
CA THR A 295 -13.59 -30.27 -9.37
C THR A 295 -14.31 -28.94 -9.58
N ARG A 296 -13.95 -28.22 -10.68
CA ARG A 296 -14.49 -26.90 -11.05
C ARG A 296 -14.34 -25.83 -9.98
N ALA A 297 -13.39 -25.96 -9.06
CA ALA A 297 -13.05 -24.90 -8.12
C ALA A 297 -12.42 -23.71 -8.85
N LEU A 298 -12.67 -22.49 -8.33
CA LEU A 298 -12.09 -21.25 -8.84
C LEU A 298 -10.85 -20.92 -7.99
N LEU A 299 -9.66 -21.10 -8.55
CA LEU A 299 -8.36 -20.88 -7.92
C LEU A 299 -7.55 -19.81 -8.67
N ASP A 300 -8.22 -18.98 -9.46
CA ASP A 300 -7.56 -17.92 -10.20
C ASP A 300 -6.85 -16.95 -9.24
N GLU A 301 -5.60 -16.62 -9.57
CA GLU A 301 -4.70 -15.80 -8.72
C GLU A 301 -4.40 -16.40 -7.33
N ALA A 302 -4.77 -17.66 -7.05
CA ALA A 302 -4.47 -18.32 -5.78
C ALA A 302 -2.97 -18.64 -5.66
N ASP A 303 -2.44 -18.55 -4.43
CA ASP A 303 -1.05 -18.89 -4.15
C ASP A 303 -0.97 -20.27 -3.47
N LEU A 304 -0.55 -21.28 -4.26
CA LEU A 304 -0.41 -22.68 -3.84
C LEU A 304 1.04 -23.07 -3.55
N TRP A 305 1.92 -22.12 -3.25
CA TRP A 305 3.33 -22.40 -3.00
C TRP A 305 3.51 -23.56 -2.01
N GLN A 306 4.19 -24.63 -2.45
CA GLN A 306 4.43 -25.84 -1.67
C GLN A 306 3.18 -26.56 -1.11
N ALA A 307 1.99 -26.33 -1.68
CA ALA A 307 0.79 -27.07 -1.30
C ALA A 307 0.90 -28.57 -1.65
N GLU A 308 0.36 -29.43 -0.82
CA GLU A 308 0.32 -30.88 -1.01
C GLU A 308 -0.96 -31.31 -1.74
N LEU A 309 -0.88 -31.62 -3.03
CA LEU A 309 -2.01 -31.98 -3.88
C LEU A 309 -2.04 -33.47 -4.30
N LYS A 310 -1.32 -34.32 -3.61
CA LYS A 310 -1.22 -35.75 -3.96
C LYS A 310 -2.61 -36.41 -4.05
N GLY A 311 -2.95 -36.89 -5.25
CA GLY A 311 -4.23 -37.57 -5.48
C GLY A 311 -5.46 -36.66 -5.46
N ALA A 312 -5.28 -35.36 -5.46
CA ALA A 312 -6.38 -34.41 -5.56
C ALA A 312 -7.03 -34.42 -6.97
N ASN A 313 -8.29 -34.02 -7.06
CA ASN A 313 -9.02 -33.91 -8.30
C ASN A 313 -9.22 -32.43 -8.66
N LEU A 314 -8.50 -31.95 -9.68
CA LEU A 314 -8.57 -30.58 -10.20
C LEU A 314 -9.33 -30.50 -11.54
N SER A 315 -10.12 -31.53 -11.90
CA SER A 315 -10.82 -31.55 -13.18
C SER A 315 -11.71 -30.33 -13.38
N GLY A 316 -11.47 -29.61 -14.51
CA GLY A 316 -12.21 -28.39 -14.83
C GLY A 316 -11.96 -27.21 -13.88
N ALA A 317 -10.98 -27.30 -12.98
CA ALA A 317 -10.63 -26.19 -12.10
C ALA A 317 -9.98 -25.02 -12.88
N ASP A 318 -10.21 -23.81 -12.39
CA ASP A 318 -9.62 -22.59 -12.94
C ASP A 318 -8.44 -22.14 -12.07
N LEU A 319 -7.22 -22.32 -12.56
CA LEU A 319 -5.95 -21.93 -11.92
C LEU A 319 -5.24 -20.82 -12.71
N ARG A 320 -5.99 -20.00 -13.44
CA ARG A 320 -5.37 -18.89 -14.18
C ARG A 320 -4.59 -17.99 -13.23
N LYS A 321 -3.36 -17.65 -13.62
CA LYS A 321 -2.45 -16.79 -12.83
C LYS A 321 -2.13 -17.34 -11.43
N ALA A 322 -2.48 -18.57 -11.11
CA ALA A 322 -2.14 -19.18 -9.82
C ALA A 322 -0.63 -19.40 -9.71
N ASN A 323 -0.09 -19.31 -8.49
CA ASN A 323 1.28 -19.67 -8.18
C ASN A 323 1.36 -21.18 -7.85
N LEU A 324 2.08 -21.95 -8.68
CA LEU A 324 2.23 -23.39 -8.56
C LEU A 324 3.67 -23.81 -8.17
N PHE A 325 4.44 -22.92 -7.56
CA PHE A 325 5.85 -23.21 -7.24
C PHE A 325 6.00 -24.37 -6.27
N GLY A 326 6.85 -25.34 -6.67
CA GLY A 326 7.27 -26.44 -5.84
C GLY A 326 6.22 -27.50 -5.55
N ILE A 327 5.08 -27.50 -6.26
CA ILE A 327 4.02 -28.50 -6.05
C ILE A 327 4.22 -29.76 -6.91
N ASP A 328 3.78 -30.90 -6.38
CA ASP A 328 3.77 -32.18 -7.10
C ASP A 328 2.36 -32.53 -7.61
N LEU A 329 2.15 -32.38 -8.92
CA LEU A 329 0.91 -32.66 -9.62
C LEU A 329 0.91 -33.99 -10.38
N ARG A 330 1.93 -34.87 -10.20
CA ARG A 330 2.05 -36.11 -10.96
C ARG A 330 0.89 -37.08 -10.73
N SER A 331 0.27 -37.05 -9.57
CA SER A 331 -0.84 -37.90 -9.20
C SER A 331 -2.19 -37.19 -9.15
N THR A 332 -2.26 -35.93 -9.61
CA THR A 332 -3.50 -35.15 -9.64
C THR A 332 -4.24 -35.36 -10.96
N ASN A 333 -5.57 -35.28 -10.90
CA ASN A 333 -6.38 -35.23 -12.11
C ASN A 333 -6.43 -33.78 -12.63
N LEU A 334 -5.82 -33.52 -13.78
CA LEU A 334 -5.76 -32.22 -14.44
C LEU A 334 -6.60 -32.15 -15.72
N GLU A 335 -7.63 -33.00 -15.85
CA GLU A 335 -8.52 -33.00 -17.00
C GLU A 335 -9.27 -31.65 -17.11
N GLU A 336 -9.26 -31.03 -18.29
CA GLU A 336 -9.91 -29.73 -18.53
C GLU A 336 -9.46 -28.57 -17.59
N VAL A 337 -8.34 -28.73 -16.87
CA VAL A 337 -7.80 -27.66 -16.01
C VAL A 337 -7.38 -26.45 -16.85
N ASN A 338 -7.72 -25.25 -16.40
CA ASN A 338 -7.25 -23.99 -16.98
C ASN A 338 -6.09 -23.43 -16.17
N ILE A 339 -4.88 -23.45 -16.75
CA ILE A 339 -3.65 -22.93 -16.13
C ILE A 339 -3.05 -21.75 -16.91
N GLN A 340 -3.84 -21.06 -17.73
CA GLN A 340 -3.36 -19.92 -18.49
C GLN A 340 -2.74 -18.86 -17.56
N GLU A 341 -1.53 -18.39 -17.89
CA GLU A 341 -0.78 -17.41 -17.07
C GLU A 341 -0.39 -17.90 -15.67
N ALA A 342 -0.65 -19.17 -15.31
CA ALA A 342 -0.16 -19.71 -14.04
C ALA A 342 1.38 -19.76 -14.02
N LEU A 343 1.96 -19.58 -12.82
CA LEU A 343 3.40 -19.56 -12.63
C LEU A 343 3.88 -20.90 -12.08
N TYR A 344 4.90 -21.50 -12.70
CA TYR A 344 5.54 -22.71 -12.20
C TYR A 344 7.06 -22.59 -12.26
N ASN A 345 7.77 -23.39 -11.48
CA ASN A 345 9.23 -23.40 -11.46
C ASN A 345 9.79 -24.80 -11.72
N GLU A 346 11.12 -24.95 -11.72
CA GLU A 346 11.80 -26.24 -11.96
C GLU A 346 11.47 -27.32 -10.90
N ALA A 347 11.01 -26.91 -9.69
CA ALA A 347 10.58 -27.83 -8.65
C ALA A 347 9.13 -28.32 -8.83
N THR A 348 8.33 -27.65 -9.65
CA THR A 348 6.94 -28.05 -9.96
C THR A 348 6.95 -29.28 -10.84
N GLN A 349 6.20 -30.32 -10.46
CA GLN A 349 6.19 -31.60 -11.17
C GLN A 349 4.81 -31.91 -11.76
N PHE A 350 4.74 -32.10 -13.06
CA PHE A 350 3.52 -32.50 -13.76
C PHE A 350 3.60 -33.99 -14.16
N HIS A 351 2.44 -34.61 -14.43
CA HIS A 351 2.43 -35.98 -14.93
C HIS A 351 3.02 -36.07 -16.34
N GLU A 352 3.49 -37.24 -16.72
CA GLU A 352 4.05 -37.51 -18.05
C GLU A 352 3.04 -37.14 -19.14
N GLY A 353 3.49 -36.38 -20.15
CA GLY A 353 2.65 -35.90 -21.26
C GLY A 353 1.82 -34.63 -20.99
N PHE A 354 1.92 -34.04 -19.82
CA PHE A 354 1.33 -32.73 -19.56
C PHE A 354 2.37 -31.63 -19.78
N ASP A 355 2.21 -30.82 -20.82
CA ASP A 355 3.05 -29.65 -21.06
C ASP A 355 2.33 -28.37 -20.58
N PRO A 356 2.79 -27.76 -19.46
CA PRO A 356 2.17 -26.54 -18.94
C PRO A 356 2.37 -25.34 -19.86
N SER A 357 3.48 -25.29 -20.64
CA SER A 357 3.77 -24.15 -21.51
C SER A 357 2.83 -24.11 -22.71
N GLU A 358 2.48 -25.26 -23.31
CA GLU A 358 1.47 -25.35 -24.38
C GLU A 358 0.06 -24.92 -23.91
N ARG A 359 -0.19 -24.92 -22.58
CA ARG A 359 -1.43 -24.49 -21.96
C ARG A 359 -1.38 -23.05 -21.44
N GLY A 360 -0.32 -22.31 -21.77
CA GLY A 360 -0.17 -20.90 -21.47
C GLY A 360 0.34 -20.57 -20.06
N ALA A 361 0.87 -21.53 -19.32
CA ALA A 361 1.55 -21.28 -18.05
C ALA A 361 3.00 -20.79 -18.29
N TYR A 362 3.54 -20.03 -17.34
CA TYR A 362 4.88 -19.42 -17.44
C TYR A 362 5.88 -20.11 -16.52
N LEU A 363 6.97 -20.58 -17.12
CA LEU A 363 8.11 -21.10 -16.36
C LEU A 363 8.91 -19.93 -15.77
N ILE A 364 9.13 -19.96 -14.45
CA ILE A 364 9.97 -19.01 -13.72
C ILE A 364 11.27 -19.73 -13.35
N ALA A 365 12.34 -19.46 -14.07
CA ALA A 365 13.64 -20.14 -13.95
C ALA A 365 14.78 -19.26 -14.46
N PRO A 366 16.06 -19.59 -14.16
CA PRO A 366 17.20 -18.89 -14.71
C PRO A 366 17.23 -18.91 -16.25
N GLY A 367 17.54 -17.76 -16.86
CA GLY A 367 17.68 -17.62 -18.30
C GLY A 367 16.40 -17.75 -19.13
N VAL A 368 15.24 -17.87 -18.51
CA VAL A 368 13.95 -17.99 -19.20
C VAL A 368 13.59 -16.70 -19.95
N SER A 369 12.86 -16.81 -21.04
CA SER A 369 12.29 -15.66 -21.74
C SER A 369 10.88 -15.39 -21.24
N LEU A 370 10.71 -14.25 -20.57
CA LEU A 370 9.44 -13.70 -20.10
C LEU A 370 9.15 -12.37 -20.80
N GLN A 371 9.65 -12.21 -22.03
CA GLN A 371 9.49 -10.97 -22.79
C GLN A 371 8.02 -10.69 -23.08
N GLY A 372 7.56 -9.49 -22.68
CA GLY A 372 6.19 -9.03 -22.91
C GLY A 372 5.11 -9.75 -22.09
N ILE A 373 5.50 -10.59 -21.14
CA ILE A 373 4.57 -11.34 -20.29
C ILE A 373 3.93 -10.40 -19.25
N ASN A 374 2.65 -10.65 -18.97
CA ASN A 374 1.93 -9.96 -17.92
C ASN A 374 2.10 -10.72 -16.60
N LEU A 375 2.92 -10.16 -15.70
CA LEU A 375 3.17 -10.68 -14.34
C LEU A 375 2.49 -9.83 -13.26
N LYS A 376 1.56 -8.96 -13.64
CA LYS A 376 0.91 -8.02 -12.73
C LYS A 376 0.38 -8.69 -11.47
N GLY A 377 0.82 -8.18 -10.31
CA GLY A 377 0.41 -8.67 -8.99
C GLY A 377 1.01 -10.01 -8.58
N ALA A 378 1.90 -10.60 -9.40
CA ALA A 378 2.50 -11.89 -9.07
C ALA A 378 3.40 -11.83 -7.84
N ASP A 379 3.40 -12.88 -7.04
CA ASP A 379 4.37 -13.10 -5.98
C ASP A 379 5.54 -13.93 -6.53
N LEU A 380 6.69 -13.29 -6.68
CA LEU A 380 7.92 -13.92 -7.17
C LEU A 380 9.01 -13.97 -6.08
N ARG A 381 8.63 -13.80 -4.81
CA ARG A 381 9.59 -13.90 -3.70
C ARG A 381 10.33 -15.22 -3.70
N GLY A 382 11.66 -15.15 -3.58
CA GLY A 382 12.51 -16.32 -3.59
C GLY A 382 12.69 -17.01 -4.93
N ALA A 383 12.10 -16.49 -6.01
CA ALA A 383 12.29 -17.01 -7.37
C ALA A 383 13.72 -16.75 -7.85
N ASP A 384 14.21 -17.63 -8.72
CA ASP A 384 15.51 -17.46 -9.38
C ASP A 384 15.30 -17.07 -10.86
N LEU A 385 15.52 -15.78 -11.16
CA LEU A 385 15.40 -15.18 -12.48
C LEU A 385 16.76 -14.70 -13.03
N ARG A 386 17.87 -15.32 -12.58
CA ARG A 386 19.21 -14.98 -13.09
C ARG A 386 19.27 -15.10 -14.60
N GLY A 387 19.69 -14.01 -15.25
CA GLY A 387 19.83 -13.98 -16.71
C GLY A 387 18.51 -14.08 -17.46
N ALA A 388 17.36 -14.01 -16.82
CA ALA A 388 16.07 -14.05 -17.48
C ALA A 388 15.84 -12.78 -18.32
N ASP A 389 15.05 -12.93 -19.39
CA ASP A 389 14.65 -11.84 -20.27
C ASP A 389 13.24 -11.35 -19.90
N LEU A 390 13.17 -10.23 -19.18
CA LEU A 390 11.94 -9.54 -18.77
C LEU A 390 11.63 -8.29 -19.62
N ARG A 391 12.24 -8.18 -20.80
CA ARG A 391 11.98 -7.02 -21.67
C ARG A 391 10.49 -6.87 -21.94
N LYS A 392 9.98 -5.62 -21.76
CA LYS A 392 8.55 -5.29 -21.96
C LYS A 392 7.56 -6.06 -21.08
N ALA A 393 8.03 -6.80 -20.08
CA ALA A 393 7.13 -7.47 -19.14
C ALA A 393 6.38 -6.43 -18.30
N ASN A 394 5.12 -6.75 -17.95
CA ASN A 394 4.34 -5.95 -17.00
C ASN A 394 4.60 -6.47 -15.59
N LEU A 395 5.22 -5.64 -14.76
CA LEU A 395 5.60 -5.95 -13.37
C LEU A 395 4.78 -5.13 -12.35
N PHE A 396 3.63 -4.56 -12.72
CA PHE A 396 2.81 -3.76 -11.80
C PHE A 396 2.42 -4.56 -10.56
N GLY A 397 2.75 -4.03 -9.38
CA GLY A 397 2.43 -4.66 -8.09
C GLY A 397 3.12 -5.99 -7.84
N VAL A 398 4.12 -6.39 -8.63
CA VAL A 398 4.87 -7.64 -8.44
C VAL A 398 5.73 -7.57 -7.20
N ASP A 399 5.73 -8.62 -6.38
CA ASP A 399 6.66 -8.76 -5.27
C ASP A 399 7.92 -9.53 -5.69
N LEU A 400 9.03 -8.80 -5.88
CA LEU A 400 10.35 -9.32 -6.25
C LEU A 400 11.34 -9.26 -5.07
N ARG A 401 10.84 -9.12 -3.84
CA ARG A 401 11.70 -9.20 -2.65
C ARG A 401 12.31 -10.60 -2.56
N SER A 402 13.59 -10.68 -2.26
CA SER A 402 14.34 -11.95 -2.24
C SER A 402 14.40 -12.70 -3.59
N THR A 403 13.91 -12.12 -4.69
CA THR A 403 14.09 -12.67 -6.05
C THR A 403 15.51 -12.44 -6.51
N ASN A 404 16.13 -13.44 -7.11
CA ASN A 404 17.46 -13.31 -7.69
C ASN A 404 17.35 -12.76 -9.13
N LEU A 405 17.64 -11.47 -9.30
CA LEU A 405 17.58 -10.76 -10.59
C LEU A 405 18.98 -10.54 -11.21
N GLN A 406 20.02 -11.26 -10.78
CA GLN A 406 21.38 -11.10 -11.30
C GLN A 406 21.42 -11.30 -12.83
N ALA A 407 21.98 -10.34 -13.57
CA ALA A 407 22.08 -10.37 -15.03
C ALA A 407 20.72 -10.45 -15.78
N CYS A 408 19.61 -10.17 -15.11
CA CYS A 408 18.29 -10.10 -15.74
C CYS A 408 18.21 -8.89 -16.68
N ASN A 409 17.55 -9.04 -17.84
CA ASN A 409 17.29 -7.95 -18.77
C ASN A 409 15.88 -7.42 -18.58
N CYS A 410 15.76 -6.27 -17.91
CA CYS A 410 14.48 -5.60 -17.66
C CYS A 410 14.24 -4.39 -18.59
N SER A 411 14.94 -4.28 -19.72
CA SER A 411 14.78 -3.13 -20.62
C SER A 411 13.31 -2.99 -21.07
N GLU A 412 12.77 -1.79 -20.97
CA GLU A 412 11.37 -1.48 -21.32
C GLU A 412 10.32 -2.25 -20.47
N ALA A 413 10.70 -3.01 -19.44
CA ALA A 413 9.74 -3.58 -18.51
C ALA A 413 9.01 -2.46 -17.74
N LEU A 414 7.73 -2.67 -17.44
CA LEU A 414 6.89 -1.67 -16.78
C LEU A 414 6.73 -2.02 -15.30
N TYR A 415 6.95 -1.05 -14.42
CA TYR A 415 6.71 -1.21 -13.00
C TYR A 415 6.04 0.03 -12.41
N ASP A 416 5.36 -0.12 -11.29
CA ASP A 416 4.67 0.96 -10.57
C ASP A 416 5.21 1.13 -9.14
N GLU A 417 4.60 2.02 -8.37
CA GLU A 417 4.98 2.26 -6.97
C GLU A 417 4.66 1.09 -6.05
N ALA A 418 3.73 0.19 -6.45
CA ALA A 418 3.40 -1.02 -5.71
C ALA A 418 4.39 -2.16 -5.95
N THR A 419 5.17 -2.12 -7.04
CA THR A 419 6.19 -3.12 -7.37
C THR A 419 7.31 -3.09 -6.34
N GLN A 420 7.62 -4.23 -5.74
CA GLN A 420 8.62 -4.32 -4.68
C GLN A 420 9.87 -5.07 -5.16
N PHE A 421 10.98 -4.36 -5.28
CA PHE A 421 12.27 -4.93 -5.65
C PHE A 421 13.13 -5.25 -4.43
N SER A 422 14.12 -6.15 -4.61
CA SER A 422 15.17 -6.35 -3.60
C SER A 422 15.97 -5.06 -3.40
N LYS A 423 16.52 -4.86 -2.18
CA LYS A 423 17.25 -3.61 -1.82
C LYS A 423 18.43 -3.28 -2.73
N ASP A 424 19.04 -4.31 -3.32
CA ASP A 424 20.25 -4.17 -4.15
C ASP A 424 19.95 -4.03 -5.65
N PHE A 425 18.68 -4.06 -6.05
CA PHE A 425 18.27 -3.95 -7.45
C PHE A 425 17.68 -2.58 -7.77
N ASP A 426 18.28 -1.89 -8.77
CA ASP A 426 17.78 -0.62 -9.29
C ASP A 426 17.12 -0.83 -10.67
N PRO A 427 15.78 -0.83 -10.74
CA PRO A 427 15.04 -1.09 -11.98
C PRO A 427 15.33 -0.04 -13.07
N ARG A 428 15.59 1.21 -12.69
CA ARG A 428 15.89 2.29 -13.65
C ARG A 428 17.21 2.06 -14.36
N LYS A 429 18.25 1.61 -13.63
CA LYS A 429 19.55 1.24 -14.22
C LYS A 429 19.44 0.04 -15.15
N SER A 430 18.47 -0.83 -14.91
CA SER A 430 18.19 -2.01 -15.74
C SER A 430 17.30 -1.69 -16.96
N GLY A 431 16.94 -0.40 -17.16
CA GLY A 431 16.18 0.08 -18.32
C GLY A 431 14.67 -0.11 -18.22
N ALA A 432 14.14 -0.44 -17.03
CA ALA A 432 12.70 -0.51 -16.78
C ALA A 432 12.07 0.88 -16.66
N TYR A 433 10.78 0.99 -16.97
CA TYR A 433 10.03 2.25 -16.95
C TYR A 433 9.09 2.29 -15.73
N LEU A 434 9.25 3.31 -14.91
CA LEU A 434 8.30 3.60 -13.84
C LEU A 434 7.04 4.24 -14.43
N ILE A 435 5.90 3.66 -14.12
CA ILE A 435 4.57 4.19 -14.45
C ILE A 435 3.93 4.68 -13.15
N ALA A 436 3.94 5.99 -12.96
CA ALA A 436 3.43 6.65 -11.76
C ALA A 436 3.01 8.10 -12.07
N PRO A 437 2.16 8.74 -11.25
CA PRO A 437 1.74 10.12 -11.45
C PRO A 437 2.93 11.09 -11.60
N GLY A 438 2.84 12.00 -12.58
CA GLY A 438 3.84 13.05 -12.80
C GLY A 438 5.18 12.58 -13.41
N VAL A 439 5.35 11.30 -13.71
CA VAL A 439 6.57 10.77 -14.33
C VAL A 439 6.67 11.21 -15.79
N SER A 440 7.89 11.47 -16.29
CA SER A 440 8.13 11.68 -17.71
C SER A 440 8.42 10.36 -18.41
N LEU A 441 7.57 10.03 -19.38
CA LEU A 441 7.75 8.90 -20.31
C LEU A 441 8.13 9.39 -21.72
N GLN A 442 8.51 10.66 -21.86
CA GLN A 442 8.85 11.29 -23.12
C GLN A 442 9.77 10.40 -23.98
N GLY A 443 9.35 10.17 -25.22
CA GLY A 443 10.10 9.39 -26.20
C GLY A 443 10.29 7.91 -25.84
N LYS A 444 9.60 7.38 -24.83
CA LYS A 444 9.60 5.95 -24.49
C LYS A 444 8.74 5.17 -25.48
N ASN A 445 9.13 3.93 -25.73
CA ASN A 445 8.32 3.01 -26.53
C ASN A 445 7.41 2.20 -25.62
N LEU A 446 6.11 2.47 -25.69
CA LEU A 446 5.07 1.74 -24.93
C LEU A 446 4.14 0.95 -25.88
N GLN A 447 4.49 0.83 -27.16
CA GLN A 447 3.68 0.14 -28.14
C GLN A 447 3.35 -1.30 -27.71
N GLY A 448 2.05 -1.61 -27.66
CA GLY A 448 1.56 -2.93 -27.29
C GLY A 448 1.63 -3.24 -25.78
N ALA A 449 2.01 -2.26 -24.94
CA ALA A 449 2.06 -2.45 -23.51
C ALA A 449 0.66 -2.62 -22.88
N ASP A 450 0.54 -3.40 -21.82
CA ASP A 450 -0.66 -3.44 -20.99
C ASP A 450 -0.52 -2.42 -19.85
N LEU A 451 -1.26 -1.31 -19.96
CA LEU A 451 -1.34 -0.22 -18.97
C LEU A 451 -2.71 -0.20 -18.27
N SER A 452 -3.43 -1.33 -18.28
CA SER A 452 -4.75 -1.44 -17.66
C SER A 452 -4.70 -1.12 -16.16
N GLY A 453 -5.53 -0.14 -15.75
CA GLY A 453 -5.60 0.33 -14.37
C GLY A 453 -4.40 1.13 -13.88
N ALA A 454 -3.42 1.45 -14.75
CA ALA A 454 -2.26 2.25 -14.38
C ALA A 454 -2.62 3.66 -13.92
N ASP A 455 -1.91 4.18 -12.93
CA ASP A 455 -2.03 5.59 -12.53
C ASP A 455 -1.03 6.44 -13.32
N MET A 456 -1.53 7.08 -14.35
CA MET A 456 -0.76 7.91 -15.28
C MET A 456 -1.19 9.39 -15.21
N ARG A 457 -1.74 9.82 -14.08
CA ARG A 457 -2.14 11.22 -13.89
C ARG A 457 -0.92 12.14 -13.99
N LYS A 458 -1.08 13.24 -14.72
CA LYS A 458 -0.02 14.24 -14.95
C LYS A 458 1.27 13.67 -15.57
N VAL A 459 1.25 12.49 -16.17
CA VAL A 459 2.42 11.90 -16.87
C VAL A 459 2.72 12.71 -18.13
N ASN A 460 4.02 12.91 -18.43
CA ASN A 460 4.45 13.49 -19.71
C ASN A 460 4.63 12.38 -20.75
N LEU A 461 3.81 12.43 -21.80
CA LEU A 461 3.77 11.47 -22.91
C LEU A 461 4.27 12.05 -24.24
N PHE A 462 5.03 13.14 -24.26
CA PHE A 462 5.51 13.77 -25.49
C PHE A 462 6.26 12.78 -26.40
N GLY A 463 5.78 12.61 -27.63
CA GLY A 463 6.38 11.72 -28.62
C GLY A 463 6.30 10.23 -28.25
N VAL A 464 5.45 9.84 -27.31
CA VAL A 464 5.26 8.43 -26.92
C VAL A 464 4.38 7.73 -27.93
N ASP A 465 4.76 6.51 -28.32
CA ASP A 465 3.94 5.60 -29.13
C ASP A 465 3.14 4.67 -28.22
N LEU A 466 1.82 4.90 -28.13
CA LEU A 466 0.85 4.11 -27.37
C LEU A 466 -0.02 3.24 -28.30
N ARG A 467 0.31 3.09 -29.57
CA ARG A 467 -0.47 2.23 -30.46
C ARG A 467 -0.48 0.79 -29.95
N PHE A 468 -1.62 0.16 -30.04
CA PHE A 468 -1.85 -1.22 -29.56
C PHE A 468 -1.69 -1.39 -28.05
N THR A 469 -1.54 -0.30 -27.26
CA THR A 469 -1.58 -0.38 -25.80
C THR A 469 -2.99 -0.61 -25.29
N THR A 470 -3.12 -1.34 -24.19
CA THR A 470 -4.37 -1.46 -23.43
C THR A 470 -4.41 -0.39 -22.34
N LEU A 471 -5.39 0.52 -22.41
CA LEU A 471 -5.56 1.63 -21.46
C LEU A 471 -6.84 1.48 -20.62
N VAL A 472 -7.44 0.29 -20.56
CA VAL A 472 -8.70 0.05 -19.83
C VAL A 472 -8.53 0.38 -18.35
N GLY A 473 -9.34 1.35 -17.85
CA GLY A 473 -9.26 1.77 -16.45
C GLY A 473 -8.00 2.55 -16.06
N ALA A 474 -7.12 2.88 -17.02
CA ALA A 474 -5.98 3.76 -16.74
C ALA A 474 -6.46 5.17 -16.35
N ARG A 475 -5.83 5.76 -15.34
CA ARG A 475 -6.11 7.12 -14.88
C ARG A 475 -5.17 8.10 -15.57
N LEU A 476 -5.68 8.88 -16.53
CA LEU A 476 -4.91 9.77 -17.40
C LEU A 476 -5.20 11.27 -17.18
N ALA A 477 -6.00 11.61 -16.19
CA ALA A 477 -6.38 12.99 -15.93
C ALA A 477 -5.14 13.89 -15.72
N GLY A 478 -5.07 14.98 -16.49
CA GLY A 478 -3.94 15.91 -16.44
C GLY A 478 -2.65 15.39 -17.10
N ALA A 479 -2.67 14.21 -17.73
CA ALA A 479 -1.52 13.76 -18.51
C ALA A 479 -1.29 14.65 -19.72
N LEU A 480 -0.02 14.84 -20.08
CA LEU A 480 0.40 15.79 -21.14
C LEU A 480 0.77 15.02 -22.40
N TYR A 481 0.26 15.46 -23.53
CA TYR A 481 0.62 14.89 -24.84
C TYR A 481 0.87 16.01 -25.88
N ASP A 482 1.58 15.65 -26.93
CA ASP A 482 1.89 16.54 -28.04
C ASP A 482 1.41 15.98 -29.39
N SER A 483 1.66 16.68 -30.48
CA SER A 483 1.30 16.24 -31.84
C SER A 483 2.06 14.98 -32.31
N MET A 484 3.12 14.59 -31.62
CA MET A 484 3.93 13.40 -31.94
C MET A 484 3.45 12.17 -31.16
N THR A 485 2.65 12.37 -30.09
CA THR A 485 2.09 11.27 -29.29
C THR A 485 1.08 10.49 -30.14
N GLN A 486 1.22 9.16 -30.17
CA GLN A 486 0.35 8.28 -30.95
C GLN A 486 -0.49 7.42 -30.02
N PHE A 487 -1.82 7.49 -30.19
CA PHE A 487 -2.77 6.75 -29.35
C PHE A 487 -3.30 5.48 -30.03
N PRO A 488 -3.92 4.56 -29.26
CA PRO A 488 -4.68 3.44 -29.82
C PRO A 488 -5.83 3.93 -30.72
N GLU A 489 -6.23 3.11 -31.68
CA GLU A 489 -7.35 3.43 -32.57
C GLU A 489 -8.64 3.66 -31.76
N GLY A 490 -9.31 4.78 -32.04
CA GLY A 490 -10.55 5.16 -31.36
C GLY A 490 -10.37 5.76 -29.96
N PHE A 491 -9.15 5.97 -29.48
CA PHE A 491 -8.91 6.62 -28.18
C PHE A 491 -8.95 8.14 -28.32
N ASP A 492 -9.82 8.79 -27.53
CA ASP A 492 -9.87 10.26 -27.44
C ASP A 492 -9.21 10.72 -26.11
N PRO A 493 -8.04 11.37 -26.19
CA PRO A 493 -7.34 11.85 -25.00
C PRO A 493 -8.08 12.94 -24.25
N THR A 494 -8.98 13.68 -24.92
CA THR A 494 -9.73 14.77 -24.29
C THR A 494 -10.84 14.25 -23.37
N GLU A 495 -11.49 13.14 -23.71
CA GLU A 495 -12.54 12.52 -22.88
C GLU A 495 -12.02 12.02 -21.53
N VAL A 496 -10.73 11.70 -21.42
CA VAL A 496 -10.08 11.24 -20.19
C VAL A 496 -9.32 12.35 -19.45
N GLY A 497 -9.51 13.62 -19.88
CA GLY A 497 -8.96 14.80 -19.22
C GLY A 497 -7.46 15.00 -19.42
N MET A 498 -6.90 14.58 -20.55
CA MET A 498 -5.52 14.86 -20.94
C MET A 498 -5.38 16.24 -21.56
N TYR A 499 -4.20 16.84 -21.50
CA TYR A 499 -3.92 18.16 -22.05
C TYR A 499 -3.02 18.08 -23.28
N LEU A 500 -3.49 18.62 -24.41
CA LEU A 500 -2.65 18.84 -25.59
C LEU A 500 -1.71 20.03 -25.33
N ILE A 501 -0.42 19.79 -25.45
CA ILE A 501 0.61 20.82 -25.31
C ILE A 501 1.15 21.15 -26.69
N ALA A 502 0.66 22.26 -27.24
CA ALA A 502 0.97 22.75 -28.58
C ALA A 502 0.70 24.25 -28.70
N PRO A 503 1.26 24.96 -29.70
CA PRO A 503 0.89 26.34 -30.00
C PRO A 503 -0.62 26.51 -30.18
N GLY A 504 -1.20 27.52 -29.52
CA GLY A 504 -2.65 27.77 -29.56
C GLY A 504 -3.52 26.78 -28.79
N ALA A 505 -2.96 25.93 -27.96
CA ALA A 505 -3.72 24.98 -27.13
C ALA A 505 -4.73 25.68 -26.23
N LEU A 506 -5.88 25.04 -25.99
CA LEU A 506 -6.93 25.50 -25.07
C LEU A 506 -6.72 24.82 -23.71
N LEU A 507 -6.15 25.54 -22.75
CA LEU A 507 -5.73 25.06 -21.44
C LEU A 507 -6.35 25.91 -20.31
N GLN A 508 -7.54 26.50 -20.56
CA GLN A 508 -8.25 27.24 -19.54
C GLN A 508 -8.53 26.38 -18.32
N GLU A 509 -8.27 26.93 -17.12
CA GLU A 509 -8.46 26.24 -15.83
C GLU A 509 -7.68 24.93 -15.69
N ALA A 510 -6.75 24.63 -16.60
CA ALA A 510 -5.96 23.40 -16.56
C ALA A 510 -5.08 23.33 -15.30
N ASN A 511 -5.04 22.18 -14.66
CA ASN A 511 -4.11 21.94 -13.55
C ASN A 511 -2.77 21.42 -14.09
N LEU A 512 -1.83 22.34 -14.27
CA LEU A 512 -0.45 22.09 -14.71
C LEU A 512 0.55 22.33 -13.57
N SER A 513 0.08 22.32 -12.30
CA SER A 513 0.94 22.54 -11.14
C SER A 513 2.01 21.44 -11.02
N GLU A 514 3.23 21.85 -10.65
CA GLU A 514 4.39 20.97 -10.44
C GLU A 514 4.81 20.18 -11.71
N THR A 515 4.30 20.52 -12.90
CA THR A 515 4.67 19.87 -14.16
C THR A 515 5.99 20.41 -14.72
N ASN A 516 6.72 19.57 -15.45
CA ASN A 516 7.88 20.02 -16.22
C ASN A 516 7.49 20.27 -17.68
N LEU A 517 7.46 21.55 -18.06
CA LEU A 517 7.16 22.05 -19.41
C LEU A 517 8.34 22.85 -19.98
N GLY A 518 9.54 22.67 -19.45
CA GLY A 518 10.74 23.39 -19.88
C GLY A 518 11.00 23.25 -21.39
N GLY A 519 11.22 24.39 -22.07
CA GLY A 519 11.52 24.46 -23.51
C GLY A 519 10.34 24.19 -24.44
N VAL A 520 9.12 24.00 -23.91
CA VAL A 520 7.91 23.72 -24.71
C VAL A 520 7.38 24.98 -25.40
N ASP A 521 6.74 24.81 -26.56
CA ASP A 521 6.06 25.90 -27.29
C ASP A 521 4.55 25.88 -27.01
N LEU A 522 4.10 26.83 -26.21
CA LEU A 522 2.68 27.19 -25.97
C LEU A 522 2.37 28.61 -26.45
N SER A 523 3.03 29.05 -27.51
CA SER A 523 2.72 30.35 -28.12
C SER A 523 1.26 30.44 -28.50
N LYS A 524 0.63 31.58 -28.17
CA LYS A 524 -0.81 31.85 -28.40
C LYS A 524 -1.78 30.92 -27.71
N ALA A 525 -1.33 30.07 -26.79
CA ALA A 525 -2.20 29.19 -26.01
C ALA A 525 -3.10 30.01 -25.06
N ASP A 526 -4.28 29.49 -24.78
CA ASP A 526 -5.15 30.02 -23.75
C ASP A 526 -4.95 29.24 -22.44
N LEU A 527 -4.24 29.85 -21.50
CA LEU A 527 -3.92 29.38 -20.16
C LEU A 527 -4.69 30.21 -19.10
N SER A 528 -5.78 30.87 -19.48
CA SER A 528 -6.53 31.69 -18.53
C SER A 528 -7.03 30.84 -17.35
N GLN A 529 -6.87 31.36 -16.12
CA GLN A 529 -7.21 30.67 -14.86
C GLN A 529 -6.48 29.32 -14.63
N ALA A 530 -5.49 28.97 -15.46
CA ALA A 530 -4.73 27.73 -15.28
C ALA A 530 -3.88 27.78 -14.00
N ASP A 531 -3.73 26.63 -13.35
CA ASP A 531 -2.80 26.46 -12.23
C ASP A 531 -1.43 25.94 -12.74
N LEU A 532 -0.44 26.82 -12.77
CA LEU A 532 0.94 26.57 -13.14
C LEU A 532 1.87 26.71 -11.92
N SER A 533 1.30 26.64 -10.70
CA SER A 533 2.09 26.81 -9.47
C SER A 533 3.21 25.76 -9.37
N ARG A 534 4.41 26.22 -9.03
CA ARG A 534 5.64 25.41 -8.91
C ARG A 534 6.01 24.63 -10.18
N ALA A 535 5.40 24.92 -11.32
CA ALA A 535 5.76 24.29 -12.57
C ALA A 535 7.14 24.74 -13.06
N ASP A 536 7.87 23.84 -13.72
CA ASP A 536 9.13 24.14 -14.36
C ASP A 536 8.90 24.54 -15.82
N LEU A 537 8.96 25.85 -16.08
CA LEU A 537 8.63 26.53 -17.35
C LEU A 537 9.87 27.16 -17.99
N TRP A 538 11.08 26.71 -17.63
CA TRP A 538 12.31 27.32 -18.11
C TRP A 538 12.41 27.30 -19.64
N GLY A 539 12.84 28.41 -20.23
CA GLY A 539 13.03 28.53 -21.67
C GLY A 539 11.76 28.30 -22.52
N MET A 540 10.58 28.26 -21.91
CA MET A 540 9.31 28.02 -22.58
C MET A 540 8.92 29.17 -23.52
N ASN A 541 8.28 28.86 -24.66
CA ASN A 541 7.71 29.87 -25.55
C ASN A 541 6.24 30.09 -25.24
N LEU A 542 5.92 31.22 -24.63
CA LEU A 542 4.57 31.72 -24.29
C LEU A 542 4.20 33.00 -25.08
N GLN A 543 4.86 33.20 -26.21
CA GLN A 543 4.61 34.40 -27.04
C GLN A 543 3.13 34.55 -27.37
N GLY A 544 2.52 35.66 -26.97
CA GLY A 544 1.11 35.97 -27.22
C GLY A 544 0.11 35.05 -26.49
N ALA A 545 0.55 34.25 -25.53
CA ALA A 545 -0.35 33.42 -24.74
C ALA A 545 -1.26 34.26 -23.82
N ASN A 546 -2.44 33.73 -23.53
CA ASN A 546 -3.38 34.32 -22.56
C ASN A 546 -3.21 33.62 -21.22
N LEU A 547 -2.61 34.28 -20.23
CA LEU A 547 -2.40 33.85 -18.86
C LEU A 547 -3.27 34.64 -17.86
N THR A 548 -4.37 35.21 -18.31
CA THR A 548 -5.27 36.02 -17.47
C THR A 548 -5.72 35.21 -16.26
N GLY A 549 -5.44 35.70 -15.03
CA GLY A 549 -5.80 35.05 -13.78
C GLY A 549 -5.09 33.71 -13.50
N ALA A 550 -4.08 33.35 -14.29
CA ALA A 550 -3.31 32.13 -14.06
C ALA A 550 -2.52 32.17 -12.74
N ASN A 551 -2.40 31.04 -12.07
CA ASN A 551 -1.56 30.90 -10.89
C ASN A 551 -0.17 30.41 -11.27
N LEU A 552 0.84 31.29 -11.18
CA LEU A 552 2.26 30.99 -11.45
C LEU A 552 3.10 31.05 -10.16
N GLU A 553 2.46 30.90 -8.99
CA GLU A 553 3.17 30.97 -7.69
C GLU A 553 4.30 29.92 -7.61
N GLY A 554 5.53 30.40 -7.38
CA GLY A 554 6.72 29.57 -7.28
C GLY A 554 7.14 28.88 -8.59
N ALA A 555 6.57 29.24 -9.74
CA ALA A 555 6.95 28.68 -11.04
C ALA A 555 8.36 29.12 -11.46
N ASN A 556 9.08 28.25 -12.17
CA ASN A 556 10.40 28.56 -12.74
C ASN A 556 10.26 28.97 -14.21
N LEU A 557 10.21 30.28 -14.47
CA LEU A 557 10.12 30.87 -15.80
C LEU A 557 11.47 31.31 -16.38
N TRP A 558 12.59 30.86 -15.83
CA TRP A 558 13.91 31.28 -16.24
C TRP A 558 14.10 31.22 -17.77
N GLY A 559 14.41 32.37 -18.38
CA GLY A 559 14.65 32.48 -19.82
C GLY A 559 13.43 32.24 -20.72
N ALA A 560 12.19 32.21 -20.17
CA ALA A 560 10.99 32.04 -20.96
C ALA A 560 10.68 33.27 -21.83
N ASN A 561 10.04 33.04 -22.99
CA ASN A 561 9.57 34.08 -23.91
C ASN A 561 8.08 34.35 -23.67
N LEU A 562 7.78 35.47 -23.05
CA LEU A 562 6.41 35.99 -22.80
C LEU A 562 6.07 37.24 -23.66
N THR A 563 6.76 37.42 -24.79
CA THR A 563 6.54 38.56 -25.68
C THR A 563 5.06 38.67 -26.08
N GLY A 564 4.43 39.81 -25.75
CA GLY A 564 3.02 40.05 -26.06
C GLY A 564 2.01 39.18 -25.30
N ALA A 565 2.45 38.41 -24.28
CA ALA A 565 1.55 37.59 -23.46
C ALA A 565 0.63 38.48 -22.59
N ILE A 566 -0.57 37.97 -22.27
CA ILE A 566 -1.55 38.63 -21.40
C ILE A 566 -1.52 37.94 -20.04
N LEU A 567 -0.97 38.61 -19.00
CA LEU A 567 -0.88 38.12 -17.65
C LEU A 567 -1.81 38.89 -16.69
N SER A 568 -2.82 39.59 -17.20
CA SER A 568 -3.70 40.35 -16.30
C SER A 568 -4.22 39.52 -15.15
N ASP A 569 -4.12 40.05 -13.91
CA ASP A 569 -4.58 39.42 -12.67
C ASP A 569 -3.95 38.06 -12.37
N ALA A 570 -2.84 37.70 -13.02
CA ALA A 570 -2.10 36.48 -12.72
C ALA A 570 -1.30 36.58 -11.39
N SER A 571 -1.08 35.48 -10.71
CA SER A 571 -0.20 35.41 -9.53
C SER A 571 1.21 35.00 -9.92
N LEU A 572 2.21 35.87 -9.66
CA LEU A 572 3.63 35.61 -9.91
C LEU A 572 4.45 35.51 -8.61
N ARG A 573 3.78 35.37 -7.46
CA ARG A 573 4.43 35.35 -6.15
C ARG A 573 5.49 34.25 -6.08
N GLY A 574 6.74 34.63 -5.77
CA GLY A 574 7.85 33.68 -5.65
C GLY A 574 8.27 33.02 -6.97
N ALA A 575 7.74 33.44 -8.11
CA ALA A 575 8.16 32.93 -9.42
C ALA A 575 9.57 33.40 -9.78
N ASN A 576 10.34 32.54 -10.46
CA ASN A 576 11.65 32.89 -11.00
C ASN A 576 11.52 33.47 -12.41
N LEU A 577 11.68 34.77 -12.55
CA LEU A 577 11.58 35.51 -13.81
C LEU A 577 12.95 35.94 -14.39
N ASN A 578 14.05 35.32 -13.96
CA ASN A 578 15.38 35.65 -14.44
C ASN A 578 15.51 35.42 -15.95
N GLY A 579 15.89 36.47 -16.69
CA GLY A 579 16.10 36.40 -18.13
C GLY A 579 14.83 36.24 -18.96
N VAL A 580 13.66 36.47 -18.39
CA VAL A 580 12.36 36.40 -19.08
C VAL A 580 12.21 37.57 -20.04
N ASP A 581 11.67 37.32 -21.24
CA ASP A 581 11.30 38.37 -22.20
C ASP A 581 9.79 38.70 -22.08
N LEU A 582 9.49 39.86 -21.47
CA LEU A 582 8.15 40.40 -21.29
C LEU A 582 7.86 41.57 -22.28
N THR A 583 8.60 41.64 -23.38
CA THR A 583 8.41 42.70 -24.38
C THR A 583 6.96 42.78 -24.84
N GLY A 584 6.31 43.91 -24.65
CA GLY A 584 4.91 44.11 -25.02
C GLY A 584 3.89 43.30 -24.22
N ALA A 585 4.27 42.61 -23.17
CA ALA A 585 3.36 41.84 -22.32
C ALA A 585 2.42 42.76 -21.51
N THR A 586 1.27 42.24 -21.09
CA THR A 586 0.29 42.93 -20.24
C THR A 586 0.32 42.40 -18.83
N LEU A 587 0.76 43.22 -17.85
CA LEU A 587 0.91 42.87 -16.42
C LEU A 587 -0.15 43.57 -15.55
N LYS A 588 -1.26 43.99 -16.11
CA LYS A 588 -2.32 44.75 -15.42
C LYS A 588 -2.87 43.95 -14.24
N GLY A 589 -2.96 44.57 -13.04
CA GLY A 589 -3.56 43.96 -11.85
C GLY A 589 -2.66 42.98 -11.11
N ILE A 590 -1.41 42.77 -11.56
CA ILE A 590 -0.47 41.87 -10.87
C ILE A 590 0.17 42.57 -9.67
N ASP A 591 0.29 41.86 -8.54
CA ASP A 591 1.14 42.29 -7.44
C ASP A 591 2.61 41.90 -7.72
N LEU A 592 3.45 42.87 -7.96
CA LEU A 592 4.88 42.70 -8.23
C LEU A 592 5.77 42.95 -6.99
N SER A 593 5.19 43.17 -5.81
CA SER A 593 5.95 43.53 -4.59
C SER A 593 6.99 42.50 -4.16
N GLU A 594 6.77 41.23 -4.46
CA GLU A 594 7.68 40.11 -4.15
C GLU A 594 8.28 39.48 -5.44
N VAL A 595 8.30 40.19 -6.57
CA VAL A 595 8.75 39.67 -7.86
C VAL A 595 10.03 40.39 -8.31
N ASP A 596 11.11 39.63 -8.56
CA ASP A 596 12.36 40.16 -9.10
C ASP A 596 12.33 40.24 -10.63
N LEU A 597 12.25 41.46 -11.16
CA LEU A 597 12.28 41.75 -12.59
C LEU A 597 13.61 42.35 -13.08
N THR A 598 14.64 42.35 -12.25
CA THR A 598 15.92 43.03 -12.53
C THR A 598 16.63 42.56 -13.80
N SER A 599 16.47 41.30 -14.15
CA SER A 599 17.03 40.67 -15.36
C SER A 599 16.02 40.40 -16.46
N ALA A 600 14.76 40.80 -16.28
CA ALA A 600 13.71 40.65 -17.29
C ALA A 600 13.73 41.81 -18.32
N THR A 601 13.36 41.50 -19.56
CA THR A 601 13.16 42.51 -20.63
C THR A 601 11.72 43.01 -20.61
N LEU A 602 11.50 44.30 -20.41
CA LEU A 602 10.17 44.91 -20.21
C LEU A 602 9.78 45.88 -21.31
N SER A 603 10.52 45.95 -22.41
CA SER A 603 10.27 46.98 -23.47
C SER A 603 8.82 46.97 -23.96
N GLY A 604 8.13 48.08 -23.78
CA GLY A 604 6.73 48.22 -24.19
C GLY A 604 5.71 47.43 -23.36
N ALA A 605 6.10 46.81 -22.27
CA ALA A 605 5.18 46.10 -21.36
C ALA A 605 4.20 47.06 -20.70
N ILE A 606 2.93 46.63 -20.54
CA ILE A 606 1.89 47.35 -19.78
C ILE A 606 2.01 46.92 -18.32
N MET A 607 2.41 47.86 -17.46
CA MET A 607 2.66 47.63 -16.03
C MET A 607 1.33 47.49 -15.24
N PRO A 608 1.38 47.07 -13.98
CA PRO A 608 0.17 46.84 -13.17
C PRO A 608 -0.78 48.01 -13.06
N ASP A 609 -0.24 49.24 -13.07
CA ASP A 609 -1.00 50.50 -13.04
C ASP A 609 -1.54 50.93 -14.41
N GLY A 610 -1.28 50.16 -15.48
CA GLY A 610 -1.69 50.45 -16.86
C GLY A 610 -0.72 51.34 -17.62
N THR A 611 0.41 51.75 -17.05
CA THR A 611 1.44 52.54 -17.76
C THR A 611 2.29 51.64 -18.66
N ILE A 612 2.82 52.20 -19.76
CA ILE A 612 3.71 51.48 -20.66
C ILE A 612 5.16 51.68 -20.19
N TYR A 613 5.84 50.54 -19.95
CA TYR A 613 7.26 50.55 -19.56
C TYR A 613 8.13 51.09 -20.69
N ASN A 614 8.92 52.12 -20.41
CA ASN A 614 9.83 52.74 -21.36
C ASN A 614 11.23 52.82 -20.70
N GLU A 615 12.25 52.24 -21.34
CA GLU A 615 13.65 52.20 -20.82
C GLU A 615 14.24 53.58 -20.55
N LYS A 616 13.65 54.66 -21.11
CA LYS A 616 14.06 56.05 -20.87
C LYS A 616 13.62 56.60 -19.50
N ASN A 617 12.80 55.88 -18.73
CA ASN A 617 12.27 56.29 -17.43
C ASN A 617 12.89 55.53 -16.24
N ARG A 618 14.08 54.94 -16.40
CA ARG A 618 14.87 54.31 -15.32
C ARG A 618 15.52 55.35 -14.42
#